data_a0f241b543f0a5b5979afc308607c96c
#
_entry.id   a0f241b543f0a5b5979afc308607c96c
#
_cell.length_a   1.000
_cell.length_b   1.000
_cell.length_c   1.000
_cell.angle_alpha   90.00
_cell.angle_beta   90.00
_cell.angle_gamma   90.00
#
_symmetry.space_group_name_H-M   'P 1'
#
loop_
_entity.id
_entity.type
_entity.pdbx_description
1 polymer ?
#
loop_
_entity_poly.entity_id
_entity_poly.type
_entity_poly.pdbx_seq_one_letter_code
_entity_poly.pdbx_strand_id
1 'polypeptide(L)'
;MACQNIDEYILGYEGEIKERMIALRSLIHSCHPDITEKIAWGMPTFVLKGNLVHFSAETKHMGFHPGKEAIDAFAHRFGKLTHSKSTLRLPYDKEMPWELLREMVEFCVQERLK
;
A
#
# COMPACT_ATOMS: atom_id res chain seq x y z
N MET A 1 -4.17 -8.98 20.26
CA MET A 1 -3.86 -10.17 19.45
C MET A 1 -3.49 -9.73 18.03
N ALA A 2 -2.56 -10.45 17.45
CA ALA A 2 -2.17 -10.15 16.07
C ALA A 2 -3.29 -10.56 15.12
N CYS A 3 -3.52 -9.75 14.07
CA CYS A 3 -4.47 -10.09 13.03
C CYS A 3 -3.96 -11.26 12.20
N GLN A 4 -4.86 -12.11 11.75
CA GLN A 4 -4.50 -13.26 10.94
C GLN A 4 -4.71 -13.04 9.46
N ASN A 5 -5.52 -12.04 9.09
CA ASN A 5 -5.77 -11.70 7.70
C ASN A 5 -6.14 -10.23 7.58
N ILE A 6 -6.22 -9.76 6.35
CA ILE A 6 -6.49 -8.33 6.08
C ILE A 6 -7.91 -7.94 6.51
N ASP A 7 -8.87 -8.84 6.38
CA ASP A 7 -10.23 -8.55 6.86
C ASP A 7 -10.23 -8.19 8.34
N GLU A 8 -9.50 -8.94 9.16
CA GLU A 8 -9.39 -8.65 10.59
C GLU A 8 -8.69 -7.32 10.85
N TYR A 9 -7.66 -7.03 10.09
CA TYR A 9 -6.93 -5.78 10.22
C TYR A 9 -7.86 -4.59 9.97
N ILE A 10 -8.62 -4.65 8.89
CA ILE A 10 -9.54 -3.58 8.50
C ILE A 10 -10.65 -3.37 9.55
N LEU A 11 -11.13 -4.46 10.16
CA LEU A 11 -12.17 -4.38 11.19
C LEU A 11 -11.76 -3.54 12.40
N GLY A 12 -10.47 -3.35 12.62
CA GLY A 12 -9.98 -2.51 13.71
C GLY A 12 -10.10 -1.01 13.46
N TYR A 13 -10.60 -0.60 12.30
CA TYR A 13 -10.69 0.81 11.91
C TYR A 13 -12.10 1.15 11.45
N GLU A 14 -12.40 2.46 11.45
CA GLU A 14 -13.73 2.95 11.08
C GLU A 14 -13.60 4.15 10.15
N GLY A 15 -14.73 4.50 9.51
CA GLY A 15 -14.85 5.72 8.72
C GLY A 15 -13.94 5.75 7.52
N GLU A 16 -13.38 6.93 7.27
CA GLU A 16 -12.60 7.17 6.06
C GLU A 16 -11.32 6.32 6.02
N ILE A 17 -10.71 6.06 7.18
CA ILE A 17 -9.50 5.22 7.21
C ILE A 17 -9.84 3.83 6.69
N LYS A 18 -10.94 3.26 7.17
CA LYS A 18 -11.39 1.94 6.72
C LYS A 18 -11.70 1.95 5.23
N GLU A 19 -12.39 2.99 4.75
CA GLU A 19 -12.75 3.08 3.34
C GLU A 19 -11.52 3.20 2.45
N ARG A 20 -10.50 3.94 2.88
CA ARG A 20 -9.25 4.06 2.12
C ARG A 20 -8.52 2.73 2.04
N MET A 21 -8.52 1.96 3.13
CA MET A 21 -7.88 0.65 3.13
C MET A 21 -8.59 -0.32 2.18
N ILE A 22 -9.92 -0.30 2.19
CA ILE A 22 -10.71 -1.16 1.30
C ILE A 22 -10.43 -0.78 -0.16
N ALA A 23 -10.40 0.51 -0.46
CA ALA A 23 -10.15 0.98 -1.82
C ALA A 23 -8.73 0.66 -2.29
N LEU A 24 -7.74 0.81 -1.41
CA LEU A 24 -6.36 0.50 -1.76
C LEU A 24 -6.18 -1.01 -1.98
N ARG A 25 -6.79 -1.83 -1.13
CA ARG A 25 -6.78 -3.28 -1.29
C ARG A 25 -7.33 -3.67 -2.66
N SER A 26 -8.46 -3.09 -3.03
CA SER A 26 -9.10 -3.36 -4.32
C SER A 26 -8.21 -2.91 -5.49
N LEU A 27 -7.61 -1.74 -5.37
CA LEU A 27 -6.71 -1.21 -6.41
C LEU A 27 -5.53 -2.14 -6.62
N ILE A 28 -4.92 -2.61 -5.54
CA ILE A 28 -3.75 -3.49 -5.63
C ILE A 28 -4.12 -4.79 -6.35
N HIS A 29 -5.24 -5.40 -5.96
CA HIS A 29 -5.69 -6.63 -6.63
C HIS A 29 -6.00 -6.42 -8.09
N SER A 30 -6.44 -5.23 -8.48
CA SER A 30 -6.77 -4.94 -9.87
C SER A 30 -5.53 -4.87 -10.77
N CYS A 31 -4.33 -4.78 -10.19
CA CYS A 31 -3.11 -4.63 -10.97
C CYS A 31 -2.57 -5.95 -11.52
N HIS A 32 -2.97 -7.08 -10.94
CA HIS A 32 -2.58 -8.40 -11.47
C HIS A 32 -3.46 -9.48 -10.86
N PRO A 33 -3.95 -10.45 -11.67
CA PRO A 33 -4.89 -11.46 -11.17
C PRO A 33 -4.26 -12.47 -10.20
N ASP A 34 -2.95 -12.60 -10.19
CA ASP A 34 -2.27 -13.58 -9.34
C ASP A 34 -1.83 -12.99 -7.99
N ILE A 35 -2.13 -11.74 -7.71
CA ILE A 35 -1.78 -11.14 -6.42
C ILE A 35 -2.63 -11.80 -5.33
N THR A 36 -1.96 -12.29 -4.29
CA THR A 36 -2.61 -12.82 -3.09
C THR A 36 -2.28 -11.91 -1.92
N GLU A 37 -2.86 -12.20 -0.74
CA GLU A 37 -2.66 -11.32 0.40
C GLU A 37 -2.45 -12.11 1.69
N LYS A 38 -1.81 -11.45 2.66
CA LYS A 38 -1.57 -12.02 3.98
C LYS A 38 -1.27 -10.89 4.96
N ILE A 39 -1.04 -11.24 6.22
CA ILE A 39 -0.47 -10.32 7.20
C ILE A 39 1.00 -10.70 7.38
N ALA A 40 1.88 -9.71 7.25
CA ALA A 40 3.30 -9.88 7.54
C ALA A 40 3.77 -8.65 8.31
N TRP A 41 4.58 -8.86 9.32
CA TRP A 41 5.06 -7.79 10.22
C TRP A 41 3.90 -6.95 10.78
N GLY A 42 2.74 -7.61 11.04
CA GLY A 42 1.58 -6.95 11.61
C GLY A 42 0.81 -6.06 10.66
N MET A 43 1.03 -6.12 9.36
CA MET A 43 0.35 -5.24 8.41
C MET A 43 -0.11 -5.96 7.15
N PRO A 44 -1.12 -5.40 6.47
CA PRO A 44 -1.58 -5.93 5.18
C PRO A 44 -0.44 -6.03 4.18
N THR A 45 -0.28 -7.20 3.60
CA THR A 45 0.81 -7.52 2.69
C THR A 45 0.25 -8.19 1.45
N PHE A 46 0.70 -7.75 0.28
CA PHE A 46 0.26 -8.29 -1.01
C PHE A 46 1.44 -9.00 -1.66
N VAL A 47 1.15 -10.17 -2.22
CA VAL A 47 2.18 -11.13 -2.63
C VAL A 47 2.05 -11.43 -4.11
N LEU A 48 3.17 -11.35 -4.82
CA LEU A 48 3.30 -11.80 -6.20
C LEU A 48 4.74 -12.22 -6.36
N LYS A 49 4.98 -13.55 -6.37
CA LYS A 49 6.34 -14.10 -6.37
C LYS A 49 7.19 -13.51 -5.23
N GLY A 50 6.62 -13.55 -4.02
CA GLY A 50 7.19 -12.92 -2.85
C GLY A 50 6.44 -11.64 -2.51
N ASN A 51 6.80 -11.01 -1.40
CA ASN A 51 6.12 -9.80 -0.93
C ASN A 51 6.27 -8.69 -1.97
N LEU A 52 5.15 -8.09 -2.36
CA LEU A 52 5.10 -7.07 -3.40
C LEU A 52 5.01 -5.67 -2.80
N VAL A 53 3.91 -5.40 -2.10
CA VAL A 53 3.69 -4.12 -1.43
C VAL A 53 2.97 -4.36 -0.11
N HIS A 54 3.04 -3.38 0.79
CA HIS A 54 2.36 -3.40 2.08
C HIS A 54 1.70 -2.06 2.31
N PHE A 55 0.73 -2.01 3.22
CA PHE A 55 0.30 -0.73 3.78
C PHE A 55 0.02 -0.87 5.26
N SER A 56 0.00 0.25 5.97
CA SER A 56 -0.29 0.26 7.40
C SER A 56 -1.08 1.52 7.74
N ALA A 57 -1.96 1.43 8.74
CA ALA A 57 -2.70 2.59 9.22
C ALA A 57 -1.95 3.12 10.45
N GLU A 58 -1.40 4.33 10.32
CA GLU A 58 -0.73 5.01 11.41
C GLU A 58 -1.65 6.07 11.99
N THR A 59 -1.19 6.80 13.01
CA THR A 59 -2.05 7.75 13.73
C THR A 59 -2.56 8.89 12.85
N LYS A 60 -1.68 9.47 12.04
CA LYS A 60 -2.03 10.65 11.24
C LYS A 60 -1.92 10.42 9.73
N HIS A 61 -1.46 9.24 9.32
CA HIS A 61 -1.27 8.93 7.91
C HIS A 61 -1.37 7.43 7.70
N MET A 62 -1.54 7.05 6.44
CA MET A 62 -1.40 5.67 6.02
C MET A 62 0.01 5.52 5.45
N GLY A 63 0.72 4.47 5.83
CA GLY A 63 2.01 4.15 5.23
C GLY A 63 1.81 3.23 4.04
N PHE A 64 2.37 3.58 2.89
CA PHE A 64 2.39 2.72 1.73
C PHE A 64 3.83 2.30 1.49
N HIS A 65 4.07 0.98 1.42
CA HIS A 65 5.42 0.42 1.42
C HIS A 65 5.68 -0.38 0.14
N PRO A 66 6.03 0.29 -0.96
CA PRO A 66 6.28 -0.41 -2.23
C PRO A 66 7.74 -0.84 -2.42
N GLY A 67 8.63 -0.47 -1.50
CA GLY A 67 10.04 -0.77 -1.61
C GLY A 67 10.87 0.37 -2.18
N LYS A 68 12.19 0.28 -1.99
CA LYS A 68 13.12 1.35 -2.34
C LYS A 68 13.09 1.71 -3.83
N GLU A 69 13.05 0.71 -4.70
CA GLU A 69 13.08 0.93 -6.15
C GLU A 69 11.88 1.76 -6.62
N ALA A 70 10.70 1.44 -6.10
CA ALA A 70 9.50 2.19 -6.45
C ALA A 70 9.54 3.60 -5.89
N ILE A 71 10.00 3.76 -4.66
CA ILE A 71 10.14 5.10 -4.06
C ILE A 71 11.08 5.95 -4.91
N ASP A 72 12.24 5.41 -5.28
CA ASP A 72 13.21 6.15 -6.09
C ASP A 72 12.63 6.51 -7.46
N ALA A 73 11.92 5.58 -8.09
CA ALA A 73 11.38 5.79 -9.42
C ALA A 73 10.29 6.86 -9.46
N PHE A 74 9.54 7.03 -8.37
CA PHE A 74 8.38 7.94 -8.34
C PHE A 74 8.55 9.15 -7.43
N ALA A 75 9.71 9.31 -6.79
CA ALA A 75 9.92 10.41 -5.84
C ALA A 75 9.64 11.79 -6.46
N HIS A 76 9.94 11.97 -7.73
CA HIS A 76 9.71 13.22 -8.44
C HIS A 76 8.21 13.57 -8.58
N ARG A 77 7.33 12.59 -8.31
CA ARG A 77 5.87 12.74 -8.41
C ARG A 77 5.21 12.99 -7.05
N PHE A 78 5.98 12.96 -5.95
CA PHE A 78 5.38 13.01 -4.60
C PHE A 78 4.95 14.42 -4.18
N GLY A 79 5.50 15.46 -4.80
CA GLY A 79 5.16 16.82 -4.41
C GLY A 79 5.47 17.06 -2.94
N LYS A 80 4.44 17.40 -2.16
CA LYS A 80 4.60 17.69 -0.73
C LYS A 80 4.49 16.46 0.15
N LEU A 81 4.23 15.30 -0.43
CA LEU A 81 4.14 14.06 0.36
C LEU A 81 5.52 13.68 0.89
N THR A 82 5.58 13.35 2.18
CA THR A 82 6.85 12.92 2.77
C THR A 82 7.04 11.42 2.56
N HIS A 83 8.30 11.01 2.55
CA HIS A 83 8.61 9.61 2.36
C HIS A 83 9.94 9.27 3.03
N SER A 84 10.16 7.99 3.24
CA SER A 84 11.44 7.46 3.65
C SER A 84 12.02 6.63 2.50
N LYS A 85 13.05 5.84 2.79
CA LYS A 85 13.71 5.03 1.79
C LYS A 85 12.78 4.08 1.05
N SER A 86 11.79 3.52 1.76
CA SER A 86 10.90 2.50 1.20
C SER A 86 9.41 2.74 1.48
N THR A 87 9.06 3.89 2.05
CA THR A 87 7.70 4.18 2.49
C THR A 87 7.25 5.55 2.01
N LEU A 88 6.03 5.61 1.48
CA LEU A 88 5.35 6.86 1.16
C LEU A 88 4.29 7.11 2.23
N ARG A 89 4.26 8.31 2.81
CA ARG A 89 3.28 8.68 3.83
C ARG A 89 2.10 9.39 3.19
N LEU A 90 0.90 8.91 3.51
CA LEU A 90 -0.35 9.40 2.91
C LEU A 90 -1.22 9.98 4.03
N PRO A 91 -1.11 11.30 4.28
CA PRO A 91 -1.87 11.93 5.38
C PRO A 91 -3.37 11.77 5.20
N TYR A 92 -4.09 11.55 6.32
CA TYR A 92 -5.54 11.38 6.26
C TYR A 92 -6.27 12.67 5.91
N ASP A 93 -5.64 13.83 6.13
CA ASP A 93 -6.25 15.13 5.82
C ASP A 93 -6.04 15.57 4.37
N LYS A 94 -5.48 14.69 3.54
CA LYS A 94 -5.28 14.94 2.11
C LYS A 94 -5.99 13.86 1.31
N GLU A 95 -6.32 14.18 0.06
CA GLU A 95 -6.87 13.16 -0.83
C GLU A 95 -5.82 12.11 -1.14
N MET A 96 -6.27 10.88 -1.33
CA MET A 96 -5.38 9.80 -1.73
C MET A 96 -4.97 9.96 -3.19
N PRO A 97 -3.68 9.87 -3.50
CA PRO A 97 -3.22 9.99 -4.90
C PRO A 97 -3.41 8.66 -5.64
N TRP A 98 -4.66 8.30 -5.92
CA TRP A 98 -5.01 6.98 -6.46
C TRP A 98 -4.26 6.64 -7.74
N GLU A 99 -4.16 7.61 -8.66
CA GLU A 99 -3.46 7.40 -9.93
C GLU A 99 -1.98 7.06 -9.71
N LEU A 100 -1.33 7.83 -8.84
CA LEU A 100 0.07 7.59 -8.49
C LEU A 100 0.25 6.22 -7.85
N LEU A 101 -0.64 5.85 -6.92
CA LEU A 101 -0.57 4.58 -6.23
C LEU A 101 -0.72 3.42 -7.22
N ARG A 102 -1.65 3.54 -8.17
CA ARG A 102 -1.83 2.53 -9.21
C ARG A 102 -0.55 2.35 -10.02
N GLU A 103 0.03 3.46 -10.46
CA GLU A 103 1.26 3.39 -11.26
C GLU A 103 2.41 2.76 -10.47
N MET A 104 2.51 3.06 -9.17
CA MET A 104 3.56 2.48 -8.34
C MET A 104 3.36 0.98 -8.16
N VAL A 105 2.12 0.53 -7.96
CA VAL A 105 1.85 -0.91 -7.86
C VAL A 105 2.14 -1.60 -9.18
N GLU A 106 1.73 -1.00 -10.29
CA GLU A 106 2.01 -1.55 -11.62
C GLU A 106 3.51 -1.65 -11.89
N PHE A 107 4.27 -0.65 -11.46
CA PHE A 107 5.73 -0.69 -11.53
C PHE A 107 6.27 -1.90 -10.76
N CYS A 108 5.78 -2.10 -9.53
CA CYS A 108 6.23 -3.24 -8.70
C CYS A 108 5.88 -4.57 -9.36
N VAL A 109 4.69 -4.67 -9.97
CA VAL A 109 4.29 -5.88 -10.70
C VAL A 109 5.25 -6.14 -11.86
N GLN A 110 5.55 -5.13 -12.66
CA GLN A 110 6.45 -5.30 -13.80
C GLN A 110 7.85 -5.71 -13.37
N GLU A 111 8.37 -5.12 -12.30
CA GLU A 111 9.68 -5.50 -11.78
C GLU A 111 9.69 -6.94 -11.29
N ARG A 112 8.59 -7.39 -10.71
CA ARG A 112 8.49 -8.74 -10.19
C ARG A 112 8.42 -9.79 -11.30
N LEU A 113 7.84 -9.41 -12.44
CA LEU A 113 7.62 -10.33 -13.56
C LEU A 113 8.81 -10.40 -14.52
N LYS A 114 9.82 -9.59 -14.32
CA LYS A 114 11.04 -9.63 -15.12
C LYS A 114 11.80 -10.94 -14.93
#